data_1ce8c0f076ee1ca92d42e8e40dfde8d1
#
_entry.id   1ce8c0f076ee1ca92d42e8e40dfde8d1
#
_cell.length_a   1.000
_cell.length_b   1.000
_cell.length_c   1.000
_cell.angle_alpha   90.00
_cell.angle_beta   90.00
_cell.angle_gamma   90.00
#
_symmetry.space_group_name_H-M   'P 1'
#
loop_
_entity.id
_entity.type
_entity.pdbx_description
1 polymer ?
#
loop_
_entity_poly.entity_id
_entity_poly.type
_entity_poly.pdbx_seq_one_letter_code
_entity_poly.pdbx_strand_id
1 'polypeptide(L)'
;LGYVPDNDGDRGNLVFFDETIGLARQLEAQEVFALAVVAELSWLVYTGELEYDAHGAPTRRAAVVVNGPTSLRIDRIAEAFGVEVHRAEVGEANVVGRARELRAEGTLVRVLGEGSNGGNITFPSSVRDPLHTIHAVLKLLYAPGSSQSPSPAQIWLSRRGAPQSAEAAGQTTTLAALIDTLPRFTTTSAFAERAIMRIHSDSHAALKSRFEAALQR
;
A
#
# COMPACT_ATOMS: atom_id res chain seq x y z
N LEU A 1 -3.75 -14.56 -12.59
CA LEU A 1 -2.83 -13.55 -12.08
C LEU A 1 -1.45 -13.78 -12.68
N GLY A 2 -0.89 -12.77 -13.31
CA GLY A 2 0.47 -12.73 -13.83
C GLY A 2 1.28 -11.64 -13.10
N TYR A 3 2.57 -11.80 -13.09
CA TYR A 3 3.50 -10.85 -12.52
C TYR A 3 4.59 -10.51 -13.56
N VAL A 4 4.87 -9.23 -13.72
CA VAL A 4 5.90 -8.73 -14.64
C VAL A 4 6.94 -7.95 -13.84
N PRO A 5 8.13 -8.53 -13.58
CA PRO A 5 9.20 -7.84 -12.86
C PRO A 5 9.80 -6.72 -13.71
N ASP A 6 10.41 -5.74 -13.04
CA ASP A 6 11.30 -4.79 -13.70
C ASP A 6 12.71 -5.39 -13.90
N ASN A 7 13.65 -4.62 -14.44
CA ASN A 7 14.92 -5.15 -14.93
C ASN A 7 15.83 -5.74 -13.84
N ASP A 8 15.76 -5.22 -12.62
CA ASP A 8 16.54 -5.70 -11.47
C ASP A 8 15.73 -6.58 -10.51
N GLY A 9 14.43 -6.77 -10.82
CA GLY A 9 13.57 -7.75 -10.16
C GLY A 9 13.11 -7.36 -8.76
N ASP A 10 13.31 -6.12 -8.34
CA ASP A 10 12.92 -5.65 -6.99
C ASP A 10 11.51 -5.05 -6.94
N ARG A 11 10.89 -4.81 -8.09
CA ARG A 11 9.54 -4.31 -8.30
C ARG A 11 8.87 -5.04 -9.43
N GLY A 12 7.54 -4.90 -9.53
CA GLY A 12 6.82 -5.41 -10.68
C GLY A 12 5.37 -5.02 -10.70
N ASN A 13 4.78 -5.19 -11.86
CA ASN A 13 3.37 -4.97 -12.08
C ASN A 13 2.60 -6.28 -12.03
N LEU A 14 1.37 -6.21 -11.57
CA LEU A 14 0.42 -7.31 -11.61
C LEU A 14 -0.42 -7.20 -12.88
N VAL A 15 -0.62 -8.36 -13.53
CA VAL A 15 -1.53 -8.51 -14.64
C VAL A 15 -2.57 -9.57 -14.26
N PHE A 16 -3.82 -9.29 -14.52
CA PHE A 16 -4.90 -10.24 -14.24
C PHE A 16 -5.90 -10.26 -15.39
N PHE A 17 -6.63 -11.36 -15.50
CA PHE A 17 -7.76 -11.45 -16.40
C PHE A 17 -8.99 -10.88 -15.69
N ASP A 18 -9.60 -9.86 -16.28
CA ASP A 18 -10.82 -9.25 -15.78
C ASP A 18 -12.00 -9.94 -16.47
N GLU A 19 -12.67 -10.79 -15.74
CA GLU A 19 -13.80 -11.59 -16.26
C GLU A 19 -15.00 -10.74 -16.65
N THR A 20 -15.13 -9.52 -16.11
CA THR A 20 -16.26 -8.63 -16.38
C THR A 20 -16.20 -8.02 -17.79
N ILE A 21 -14.98 -7.80 -18.29
CA ILE A 21 -14.74 -7.25 -19.63
C ILE A 21 -14.08 -8.25 -20.59
N GLY A 22 -13.71 -9.44 -20.12
CA GLY A 22 -13.11 -10.51 -20.92
C GLY A 22 -11.70 -10.20 -21.42
N LEU A 23 -10.94 -9.31 -20.75
CA LEU A 23 -9.61 -8.86 -21.17
C LEU A 23 -8.59 -8.96 -20.04
N ALA A 24 -7.32 -9.10 -20.42
CA ALA A 24 -6.22 -8.94 -19.48
C ALA A 24 -6.01 -7.43 -19.16
N ARG A 25 -5.86 -7.12 -17.88
CA ARG A 25 -5.57 -5.77 -17.37
C ARG A 25 -4.26 -5.77 -16.61
N GLN A 26 -3.50 -4.69 -16.77
CA GLN A 26 -2.37 -4.39 -15.92
C GLN A 26 -2.79 -3.42 -14.82
N LEU A 27 -2.20 -3.56 -13.65
CA LEU A 27 -2.35 -2.61 -12.56
C LEU A 27 -1.27 -1.55 -12.65
N GLU A 28 -1.64 -0.32 -12.35
CA GLU A 28 -0.66 0.75 -12.16
C GLU A 28 0.11 0.56 -10.84
N ALA A 29 1.35 1.07 -10.79
CA ALA A 29 2.21 0.96 -9.61
C ALA A 29 1.52 1.40 -8.31
N GLN A 30 0.77 2.52 -8.34
CA GLN A 30 0.03 3.02 -7.20
C GLN A 30 -1.12 2.08 -6.77
N GLU A 31 -1.70 1.32 -7.69
CA GLU A 31 -2.75 0.32 -7.40
C GLU A 31 -2.13 -0.95 -6.81
N VAL A 32 -1.01 -1.40 -7.37
CA VAL A 32 -0.25 -2.56 -6.84
C VAL A 32 0.11 -2.33 -5.38
N PHE A 33 0.67 -1.16 -5.06
CA PHE A 33 1.04 -0.81 -3.69
C PHE A 33 -0.19 -0.68 -2.78
N ALA A 34 -1.28 -0.07 -3.27
CA ALA A 34 -2.52 0.04 -2.52
C ALA A 34 -3.12 -1.32 -2.16
N LEU A 35 -3.12 -2.28 -3.10
CA LEU A 35 -3.55 -3.65 -2.83
C LEU A 35 -2.67 -4.33 -1.79
N ALA A 36 -1.34 -4.14 -1.85
CA ALA A 36 -0.44 -4.68 -0.84
C ALA A 36 -0.74 -4.10 0.55
N VAL A 37 -1.01 -2.80 0.65
CA VAL A 37 -1.38 -2.15 1.93
C VAL A 37 -2.71 -2.69 2.45
N VAL A 38 -3.75 -2.77 1.60
CA VAL A 38 -5.04 -3.38 1.97
C VAL A 38 -4.84 -4.80 2.48
N ALA A 39 -4.07 -5.60 1.75
CA ALA A 39 -3.83 -7.00 2.08
C ALA A 39 -3.12 -7.16 3.43
N GLU A 40 -2.03 -6.41 3.65
CA GLU A 40 -1.25 -6.52 4.88
C GLU A 40 -1.99 -5.97 6.11
N LEU A 41 -2.74 -4.86 5.98
CA LEU A 41 -3.56 -4.36 7.08
C LEU A 41 -4.72 -5.30 7.40
N SER A 42 -5.40 -5.82 6.38
CA SER A 42 -6.43 -6.85 6.58
C SER A 42 -5.87 -8.11 7.22
N TRP A 43 -4.66 -8.51 6.84
CA TRP A 43 -3.97 -9.67 7.40
C TRP A 43 -3.65 -9.49 8.89
N LEU A 44 -3.19 -8.29 9.28
CA LEU A 44 -2.94 -7.98 10.70
C LEU A 44 -4.22 -8.12 11.55
N VAL A 45 -5.36 -7.69 11.02
CA VAL A 45 -6.65 -7.87 11.70
C VAL A 45 -7.04 -9.35 11.73
N TYR A 46 -6.88 -10.04 10.61
CA TYR A 46 -7.21 -11.46 10.48
C TYR A 46 -6.41 -12.35 11.45
N THR A 47 -5.14 -12.02 11.69
CA THR A 47 -4.26 -12.77 12.62
C THR A 47 -4.36 -12.29 14.07
N GLY A 48 -5.13 -11.24 14.36
CA GLY A 48 -5.22 -10.66 15.70
C GLY A 48 -4.00 -9.84 16.12
N GLU A 49 -3.11 -9.49 15.18
CA GLU A 49 -1.99 -8.59 15.45
C GLU A 49 -2.41 -7.12 15.54
N LEU A 50 -3.52 -6.75 14.90
CA LEU A 50 -4.18 -5.46 15.00
C LEU A 50 -5.62 -5.67 15.48
N GLU A 51 -5.85 -5.39 16.74
CA GLU A 51 -7.15 -5.50 17.41
C GLU A 51 -7.76 -4.12 17.65
N TYR A 52 -9.06 -4.09 17.94
CA TYR A 52 -9.83 -2.88 18.16
C TYR A 52 -10.59 -2.95 19.47
N ASP A 53 -10.70 -1.81 20.13
CA ASP A 53 -11.54 -1.66 21.31
C ASP A 53 -13.04 -1.58 20.97
N ALA A 54 -13.88 -1.43 21.99
CA ALA A 54 -15.33 -1.33 21.85
C ALA A 54 -15.78 -0.07 21.07
N HIS A 55 -14.91 0.92 20.89
CA HIS A 55 -15.18 2.15 20.14
C HIS A 55 -14.66 2.05 18.71
N GLY A 56 -14.03 0.93 18.33
CA GLY A 56 -13.46 0.71 17.00
C GLY A 56 -12.09 1.35 16.81
N ALA A 57 -11.43 1.82 17.85
CA ALA A 57 -10.07 2.32 17.80
C ALA A 57 -9.05 1.18 17.96
N PRO A 58 -7.91 1.21 17.22
CA PRO A 58 -6.85 0.23 17.41
C PRO A 58 -6.33 0.20 18.86
N THR A 59 -6.15 -0.99 19.43
CA THR A 59 -5.64 -1.17 20.79
C THR A 59 -4.13 -0.91 20.90
N ARG A 60 -3.44 -0.77 19.78
CA ARG A 60 -2.03 -0.40 19.70
C ARG A 60 -1.78 0.53 18.53
N ARG A 61 -0.72 1.33 18.62
CA ARG A 61 -0.30 2.17 17.50
C ARG A 61 0.15 1.31 16.32
N ALA A 62 -0.33 1.63 15.14
CA ALA A 62 0.08 1.00 13.89
C ALA A 62 0.28 2.07 12.81
N ALA A 63 1.20 1.84 11.89
CA ALA A 63 1.50 2.79 10.84
C ALA A 63 1.88 2.10 9.52
N VAL A 64 1.64 2.82 8.43
CA VAL A 64 2.20 2.57 7.09
C VAL A 64 3.23 3.65 6.80
N VAL A 65 4.39 3.29 6.26
CA VAL A 65 5.42 4.27 5.88
C VAL A 65 5.55 4.31 4.37
N VAL A 66 5.46 5.51 3.80
CA VAL A 66 5.49 5.70 2.34
C VAL A 66 6.42 6.86 1.96
N ASN A 67 6.84 6.93 0.70
CA ASN A 67 7.53 8.13 0.19
C ASN A 67 6.55 9.26 -0.17
N GLY A 68 7.07 10.48 -0.31
CA GLY A 68 6.28 11.67 -0.63
C GLY A 68 5.35 11.52 -1.84
N PRO A 69 5.81 11.00 -3.01
CA PRO A 69 4.98 10.86 -4.22
C PRO A 69 3.92 9.76 -4.17
N THR A 70 3.88 8.94 -3.12
CA THR A 70 2.83 7.92 -2.96
C THR A 70 1.46 8.56 -2.87
N SER A 71 0.50 8.02 -3.62
CA SER A 71 -0.88 8.51 -3.70
C SER A 71 -1.54 8.60 -2.32
N LEU A 72 -2.37 9.63 -2.11
CA LEU A 72 -3.21 9.80 -0.92
C LEU A 72 -4.27 8.70 -0.75
N ARG A 73 -4.41 7.78 -1.72
CA ARG A 73 -5.25 6.59 -1.53
C ARG A 73 -4.80 5.74 -0.35
N ILE A 74 -3.49 5.76 -0.05
CA ILE A 74 -2.94 5.03 1.11
C ILE A 74 -3.43 5.65 2.41
N ASP A 75 -3.54 6.98 2.47
CA ASP A 75 -4.07 7.68 3.65
C ASP A 75 -5.53 7.27 3.91
N ARG A 76 -6.35 7.15 2.85
CA ARG A 76 -7.73 6.68 2.97
C ARG A 76 -7.86 5.21 3.36
N ILE A 77 -6.97 4.37 2.86
CA ILE A 77 -6.91 2.96 3.28
C ILE A 77 -6.52 2.87 4.76
N ALA A 78 -5.47 3.57 5.16
CA ALA A 78 -5.00 3.59 6.54
C ALA A 78 -6.06 4.13 7.50
N GLU A 79 -6.75 5.22 7.12
CA GLU A 79 -7.87 5.79 7.87
C GLU A 79 -8.98 4.76 8.16
N ALA A 80 -9.34 3.93 7.17
CA ALA A 80 -10.33 2.88 7.33
C ALA A 80 -9.93 1.83 8.39
N PHE A 81 -8.62 1.66 8.63
CA PHE A 81 -8.10 0.78 9.68
C PHE A 81 -7.71 1.52 10.98
N GLY A 82 -7.86 2.84 11.03
CA GLY A 82 -7.39 3.65 12.16
C GLY A 82 -5.87 3.65 12.31
N VAL A 83 -5.13 3.52 11.20
CA VAL A 83 -3.67 3.38 11.13
C VAL A 83 -3.05 4.69 10.65
N GLU A 84 -1.91 5.08 11.23
CA GLU A 84 -1.18 6.28 10.84
C GLU A 84 -0.47 6.11 9.48
N VAL A 85 -0.30 7.21 8.73
CA VAL A 85 0.58 7.24 7.54
C VAL A 85 1.74 8.19 7.80
N HIS A 86 2.95 7.67 7.72
CA HIS A 86 4.17 8.47 7.83
C HIS A 86 4.85 8.58 6.47
N ARG A 87 5.15 9.82 6.07
CA ARG A 87 5.83 10.09 4.80
C ARG A 87 7.31 10.36 5.03
N ALA A 88 8.14 9.70 4.21
CA ALA A 88 9.58 9.91 4.17
C ALA A 88 9.98 10.51 2.81
N GLU A 89 11.21 10.93 2.68
CA GLU A 89 11.78 11.30 1.40
C GLU A 89 11.82 10.12 0.44
N VAL A 90 11.91 10.42 -0.87
CA VAL A 90 12.08 9.41 -1.92
C VAL A 90 13.36 8.63 -1.67
N GLY A 91 13.26 7.33 -1.77
CA GLY A 91 14.37 6.37 -1.61
C GLY A 91 14.05 5.31 -0.57
N GLU A 92 14.35 4.07 -0.91
CA GLU A 92 14.08 2.89 -0.06
C GLU A 92 14.67 3.06 1.35
N ALA A 93 15.91 3.54 1.44
CA ALA A 93 16.59 3.73 2.72
C ALA A 93 15.83 4.70 3.65
N ASN A 94 15.18 5.72 3.10
CA ASN A 94 14.43 6.71 3.88
C ASN A 94 13.15 6.12 4.47
N VAL A 95 12.38 5.39 3.67
CA VAL A 95 11.16 4.72 4.18
C VAL A 95 11.50 3.61 5.18
N VAL A 96 12.58 2.85 4.93
CA VAL A 96 13.06 1.82 5.86
C VAL A 96 13.57 2.43 7.16
N GLY A 97 14.34 3.51 7.09
CA GLY A 97 14.83 4.26 8.25
C GLY A 97 13.67 4.73 9.13
N ARG A 98 12.67 5.40 8.51
CA ARG A 98 11.49 5.86 9.24
C ARG A 98 10.69 4.73 9.89
N ALA A 99 10.53 3.62 9.19
CA ALA A 99 9.84 2.45 9.74
C ALA A 99 10.60 1.84 10.94
N ARG A 100 11.93 1.84 10.91
CA ARG A 100 12.77 1.38 12.03
C ARG A 100 12.60 2.27 13.27
N GLU A 101 12.59 3.59 13.09
CA GLU A 101 12.34 4.55 14.17
C GLU A 101 11.00 4.28 14.85
N LEU A 102 9.91 4.20 14.07
CA LEU A 102 8.57 3.95 14.58
C LEU A 102 8.46 2.60 15.32
N ARG A 103 9.12 1.56 14.81
CA ARG A 103 9.15 0.25 15.48
C ARG A 103 9.92 0.32 16.80
N ALA A 104 11.00 1.09 16.87
CA ALA A 104 11.74 1.30 18.11
C ALA A 104 10.90 2.02 19.17
N GLU A 105 9.94 2.84 18.74
CA GLU A 105 8.94 3.49 19.60
C GLU A 105 7.73 2.58 19.95
N GLY A 106 7.74 1.31 19.51
CA GLY A 106 6.67 0.34 19.77
C GLY A 106 5.49 0.37 18.78
N THR A 107 5.58 1.15 17.70
CA THR A 107 4.54 1.21 16.67
C THR A 107 4.62 -0.02 15.75
N LEU A 108 3.48 -0.65 15.48
CA LEU A 108 3.38 -1.75 14.51
C LEU A 108 3.48 -1.20 13.09
N VAL A 109 4.57 -1.49 12.39
CA VAL A 109 4.75 -1.14 10.97
C VAL A 109 4.96 -2.41 10.17
N ARG A 110 3.92 -2.91 9.54
CA ARG A 110 3.97 -4.16 8.74
C ARG A 110 4.38 -3.91 7.30
N VAL A 111 3.81 -2.88 6.68
CA VAL A 111 3.99 -2.56 5.26
C VAL A 111 4.54 -1.15 5.10
N LEU A 112 5.51 -1.02 4.21
CA LEU A 112 6.13 0.25 3.85
C LEU A 112 6.56 0.21 2.38
N GLY A 113 6.85 1.36 1.79
CA GLY A 113 7.35 1.37 0.42
C GLY A 113 7.09 2.65 -0.37
N GLU A 114 7.18 2.49 -1.67
CA GLU A 114 7.11 3.58 -2.64
C GLU A 114 6.00 3.32 -3.67
N GLY A 115 4.80 3.78 -3.39
CA GLY A 115 3.64 3.58 -4.27
C GLY A 115 3.82 4.12 -5.68
N SER A 116 4.64 5.16 -5.86
CA SER A 116 4.92 5.76 -7.17
C SER A 116 5.64 4.79 -8.14
N ASN A 117 6.29 3.77 -7.62
CA ASN A 117 7.00 2.77 -8.42
C ASN A 117 6.57 1.31 -8.10
N GLY A 118 5.56 1.13 -7.25
CA GLY A 118 5.07 -0.18 -6.84
C GLY A 118 5.98 -0.96 -5.89
N GLY A 119 7.02 -0.31 -5.35
CA GLY A 119 7.98 -0.94 -4.45
C GLY A 119 7.38 -1.22 -3.08
N ASN A 120 7.09 -2.48 -2.78
CA ASN A 120 6.55 -2.96 -1.51
C ASN A 120 7.62 -3.63 -0.66
N ILE A 121 7.64 -3.28 0.62
CA ILE A 121 8.46 -3.91 1.65
C ILE A 121 7.53 -4.38 2.76
N THR A 122 7.56 -5.67 3.05
CA THR A 122 6.76 -6.25 4.14
C THR A 122 7.69 -6.74 5.24
N PHE A 123 7.50 -6.25 6.46
CA PHE A 123 8.28 -6.69 7.63
C PHE A 123 8.19 -8.24 7.80
N PRO A 124 9.28 -8.94 8.11
CA PRO A 124 10.57 -8.45 8.63
C PRO A 124 11.60 -8.00 7.57
N SER A 125 11.28 -8.03 6.29
CA SER A 125 12.19 -7.52 5.24
C SER A 125 12.51 -6.04 5.43
N SER A 126 13.66 -5.63 4.91
CA SER A 126 14.10 -4.25 4.82
C SER A 126 14.46 -3.84 3.39
N VAL A 127 14.09 -4.68 2.42
CA VAL A 127 14.31 -4.47 0.98
C VAL A 127 13.02 -4.75 0.24
N ARG A 128 12.86 -4.12 -0.91
CA ARG A 128 11.75 -4.40 -1.82
C ARG A 128 11.83 -5.85 -2.29
N ASP A 129 10.70 -6.51 -2.27
CA ASP A 129 10.58 -7.89 -2.78
C ASP A 129 9.19 -8.07 -3.41
N PRO A 130 9.13 -8.29 -4.71
CA PRO A 130 7.87 -8.49 -5.43
C PRO A 130 7.10 -9.73 -4.98
N LEU A 131 7.78 -10.74 -4.43
CA LEU A 131 7.11 -11.92 -3.87
C LEU A 131 6.22 -11.53 -2.68
N HIS A 132 6.61 -10.51 -1.90
CA HIS A 132 5.76 -9.98 -0.84
C HIS A 132 4.45 -9.44 -1.37
N THR A 133 4.49 -8.71 -2.51
CA THR A 133 3.27 -8.20 -3.15
C THR A 133 2.38 -9.34 -3.64
N ILE A 134 2.97 -10.37 -4.27
CA ILE A 134 2.23 -11.55 -4.74
C ILE A 134 1.58 -12.26 -3.56
N HIS A 135 2.34 -12.54 -2.50
CA HIS A 135 1.83 -13.20 -1.30
C HIS A 135 0.74 -12.37 -0.60
N ALA A 136 0.89 -11.04 -0.54
CA ALA A 136 -0.12 -10.15 0.01
C ALA A 136 -1.45 -10.29 -0.75
N VAL A 137 -1.41 -10.21 -2.08
CA VAL A 137 -2.60 -10.37 -2.93
C VAL A 137 -3.21 -11.76 -2.81
N LEU A 138 -2.39 -12.83 -2.77
CA LEU A 138 -2.89 -14.18 -2.57
C LEU A 138 -3.56 -14.36 -1.21
N LYS A 139 -2.99 -13.81 -0.13
CA LYS A 139 -3.64 -13.81 1.20
C LYS A 139 -4.99 -13.10 1.15
N LEU A 140 -5.06 -11.94 0.49
CA LEU A 140 -6.29 -11.17 0.37
C LEU A 140 -7.39 -11.95 -0.38
N LEU A 141 -7.02 -12.66 -1.45
CA LEU A 141 -7.96 -13.39 -2.32
C LEU A 141 -8.38 -14.74 -1.74
N TYR A 142 -7.46 -15.47 -1.12
CA TYR A 142 -7.65 -16.91 -0.87
C TYR A 142 -7.60 -17.33 0.60
N ALA A 143 -7.21 -16.43 1.52
CA ALA A 143 -7.29 -16.78 2.94
C ALA A 143 -8.77 -16.96 3.33
N PRO A 144 -9.12 -18.11 3.90
CA PRO A 144 -10.53 -18.47 4.15
C PRO A 144 -11.10 -17.64 5.29
N GLY A 145 -12.36 -17.24 5.15
CA GLY A 145 -13.17 -16.79 6.28
C GLY A 145 -13.91 -17.97 6.92
N SER A 146 -14.43 -17.75 8.11
CA SER A 146 -15.31 -18.67 8.82
C SER A 146 -16.56 -17.93 9.31
N SER A 147 -17.52 -18.67 9.89
CA SER A 147 -18.69 -18.04 10.54
C SER A 147 -18.31 -17.15 11.74
N GLN A 148 -17.10 -17.32 12.29
CA GLN A 148 -16.62 -16.59 13.46
C GLN A 148 -15.49 -15.60 13.15
N SER A 149 -14.83 -15.72 11.99
CA SER A 149 -13.71 -14.87 11.60
C SER A 149 -13.80 -14.52 10.11
N PRO A 150 -14.01 -13.26 9.76
CA PRO A 150 -14.08 -12.84 8.36
C PRO A 150 -12.74 -13.04 7.65
N SER A 151 -12.78 -13.31 6.33
CA SER A 151 -11.58 -13.35 5.50
C SER A 151 -10.92 -11.95 5.38
N PRO A 152 -9.63 -11.86 4.98
CA PRO A 152 -8.99 -10.55 4.77
C PRO A 152 -9.76 -9.65 3.80
N ALA A 153 -10.33 -10.20 2.72
CA ALA A 153 -11.17 -9.43 1.80
C ALA A 153 -12.44 -8.90 2.47
N GLN A 154 -13.11 -9.70 3.28
CA GLN A 154 -14.29 -9.28 4.04
C GLN A 154 -13.94 -8.23 5.10
N ILE A 155 -12.78 -8.33 5.74
CA ILE A 155 -12.28 -7.32 6.68
C ILE A 155 -12.14 -5.98 5.96
N TRP A 156 -11.49 -5.94 4.80
CA TRP A 156 -11.36 -4.73 4.00
C TRP A 156 -12.72 -4.13 3.64
N LEU A 157 -13.62 -4.95 3.08
CA LEU A 157 -14.94 -4.49 2.66
C LEU A 157 -15.75 -3.91 3.84
N SER A 158 -15.65 -4.51 5.01
CA SER A 158 -16.27 -4.00 6.23
C SER A 158 -15.67 -2.66 6.68
N ARG A 159 -14.33 -2.54 6.68
CA ARG A 159 -13.63 -1.34 7.14
C ARG A 159 -13.90 -0.11 6.26
N ARG A 160 -14.05 -0.28 4.97
CA ARG A 160 -14.40 0.83 4.07
C ARG A 160 -15.87 1.28 4.16
N GLY A 161 -16.68 0.67 5.03
CA GLY A 161 -18.10 1.01 5.20
C GLY A 161 -19.01 0.52 4.06
N ALA A 162 -18.56 -0.48 3.29
CA ALA A 162 -19.44 -1.12 2.31
C ALA A 162 -20.54 -1.92 3.02
N PRO A 163 -21.80 -1.82 2.57
CA PRO A 163 -22.87 -2.64 3.13
C PRO A 163 -22.51 -4.13 2.93
N GLN A 164 -22.45 -4.86 4.01
CA GLN A 164 -22.33 -6.32 3.97
C GLN A 164 -23.72 -6.89 3.64
N SER A 165 -23.97 -7.20 2.39
CA SER A 165 -25.10 -8.06 2.07
C SER A 165 -24.76 -9.49 2.50
N ALA A 166 -25.69 -10.19 3.12
CA ALA A 166 -25.51 -11.59 3.51
C ALA A 166 -25.12 -12.50 2.31
N GLU A 167 -25.47 -12.08 1.10
CA GLU A 167 -25.10 -12.74 -0.16
C GLU A 167 -23.63 -12.58 -0.50
N ALA A 168 -22.97 -11.49 -0.08
CA ALA A 168 -21.53 -11.29 -0.32
C ALA A 168 -20.65 -12.18 0.59
N ALA A 169 -21.18 -12.70 1.68
CA ALA A 169 -20.44 -13.53 2.63
C ALA A 169 -20.04 -14.91 2.06
N GLY A 170 -20.69 -15.37 0.99
CA GLY A 170 -20.41 -16.64 0.32
C GLY A 170 -19.81 -16.52 -1.08
N GLN A 171 -19.66 -15.30 -1.63
CA GLN A 171 -19.12 -15.12 -2.98
C GLN A 171 -17.60 -15.00 -2.94
N THR A 172 -16.94 -15.71 -3.84
CA THR A 172 -15.51 -15.55 -4.10
C THR A 172 -15.23 -14.13 -4.58
N THR A 173 -14.53 -13.34 -3.80
CA THR A 173 -14.16 -11.99 -4.18
C THR A 173 -13.11 -12.03 -5.28
N THR A 174 -13.40 -11.46 -6.45
CA THR A 174 -12.45 -11.39 -7.56
C THR A 174 -11.45 -10.25 -7.36
N LEU A 175 -10.29 -10.33 -8.02
CA LEU A 175 -9.30 -9.26 -7.98
C LEU A 175 -9.86 -7.97 -8.61
N ALA A 176 -10.63 -8.07 -9.69
CA ALA A 176 -11.31 -6.94 -10.31
C ALA A 176 -12.22 -6.21 -9.29
N ALA A 177 -13.06 -6.96 -8.58
CA ALA A 177 -13.94 -6.40 -7.56
C ALA A 177 -13.16 -5.72 -6.43
N LEU A 178 -12.03 -6.28 -5.98
CA LEU A 178 -11.18 -5.65 -4.96
C LEU A 178 -10.56 -4.34 -5.44
N ILE A 179 -10.04 -4.31 -6.68
CA ILE A 179 -9.48 -3.10 -7.29
C ILE A 179 -10.53 -1.98 -7.35
N ASP A 180 -11.75 -2.30 -7.75
CA ASP A 180 -12.85 -1.34 -7.81
C ASP A 180 -13.25 -0.76 -6.44
N THR A 181 -12.83 -1.43 -5.36
CA THR A 181 -13.03 -0.93 -3.99
C THR A 181 -11.95 0.04 -3.52
N LEU A 182 -10.82 0.13 -4.19
CA LEU A 182 -9.74 1.03 -3.79
C LEU A 182 -10.17 2.50 -3.89
N PRO A 183 -9.71 3.36 -2.97
CA PRO A 183 -9.97 4.80 -3.06
C PRO A 183 -9.45 5.35 -4.39
N ARG A 184 -10.31 6.10 -5.09
CA ARG A 184 -9.98 6.67 -6.41
C ARG A 184 -9.34 8.03 -6.25
N PHE A 185 -8.16 8.18 -6.82
CA PHE A 185 -7.43 9.44 -6.94
C PHE A 185 -6.89 9.58 -8.35
N THR A 186 -6.89 10.79 -8.87
CA THR A 186 -6.17 11.09 -10.11
C THR A 186 -4.68 11.05 -9.80
N THR A 187 -3.96 10.17 -10.46
CA THR A 187 -2.50 10.08 -10.38
C THR A 187 -1.91 10.44 -11.73
N THR A 188 -0.89 11.31 -11.73
CA THR A 188 -0.11 11.57 -12.94
C THR A 188 1.03 10.57 -13.04
N SER A 189 1.35 10.15 -14.26
CA SER A 189 2.51 9.27 -14.48
C SER A 189 3.80 10.03 -14.16
N ALA A 190 4.60 9.50 -13.25
CA ALA A 190 5.93 10.03 -12.95
C ALA A 190 6.89 9.97 -14.18
N PHE A 191 6.50 9.27 -15.23
CA PHE A 191 7.30 9.09 -16.45
C PHE A 191 6.81 9.92 -17.64
N ALA A 192 5.54 10.33 -17.67
CA ALA A 192 4.94 10.99 -18.84
C ALA A 192 5.22 12.49 -18.91
N GLU A 193 5.36 13.16 -17.79
CA GLU A 193 5.49 14.63 -17.73
C GLU A 193 6.67 15.05 -16.85
N ARG A 194 7.89 14.64 -17.26
CA ARG A 194 9.11 15.03 -16.54
C ARG A 194 9.55 16.41 -16.96
N ALA A 195 9.59 17.36 -16.02
CA ALA A 195 10.34 18.58 -16.16
C ALA A 195 11.83 18.27 -16.00
N ILE A 196 12.60 18.42 -17.08
CA ILE A 196 14.06 18.30 -16.99
C ILE A 196 14.62 19.63 -16.51
N MET A 197 15.03 19.69 -15.26
CA MET A 197 15.75 20.84 -14.74
C MET A 197 17.21 20.72 -15.13
N ARG A 198 17.70 21.70 -15.92
CA ARG A 198 19.14 21.84 -16.24
C ARG A 198 19.81 22.53 -15.07
N ILE A 199 20.33 21.74 -14.14
CA ILE A 199 20.98 22.24 -12.94
C ILE A 199 22.48 22.05 -13.08
N HIS A 200 23.22 23.14 -12.92
CA HIS A 200 24.66 23.15 -12.78
C HIS A 200 25.00 23.34 -11.30
N SER A 201 25.14 22.24 -10.55
CA SER A 201 25.51 22.28 -9.15
C SER A 201 26.35 21.06 -8.81
N ASP A 202 27.46 21.31 -8.11
CA ASP A 202 28.35 20.28 -7.61
C ASP A 202 27.75 19.52 -6.40
N SER A 203 26.65 20.04 -5.82
CA SER A 203 25.95 19.44 -4.68
C SER A 203 24.44 19.59 -4.81
N HIS A 204 23.77 18.49 -5.15
CA HIS A 204 22.31 18.44 -5.22
C HIS A 204 21.67 18.64 -3.82
N ALA A 205 22.32 18.19 -2.76
CA ALA A 205 21.84 18.38 -1.38
C ALA A 205 21.81 19.87 -0.98
N ALA A 206 22.87 20.62 -1.29
CA ALA A 206 22.92 22.05 -1.03
C ALA A 206 21.87 22.83 -1.85
N LEU A 207 21.64 22.42 -3.12
CA LEU A 207 20.60 23.01 -3.96
C LEU A 207 19.21 22.75 -3.37
N LYS A 208 18.91 21.52 -2.93
CA LYS A 208 17.65 21.16 -2.29
C LYS A 208 17.39 22.02 -1.05
N SER A 209 18.35 22.12 -0.15
CA SER A 209 18.22 22.94 1.07
C SER A 209 17.96 24.42 0.76
N ARG A 210 18.60 24.97 -0.28
CA ARG A 210 18.35 26.34 -0.74
C ARG A 210 16.95 26.52 -1.31
N PHE A 211 16.47 25.55 -2.08
CA PHE A 211 15.12 25.57 -2.62
C PHE A 211 14.07 25.49 -1.52
N GLU A 212 14.24 24.59 -0.56
CA GLU A 212 13.35 24.47 0.61
C GLU A 212 13.30 25.76 1.43
N ALA A 213 14.46 26.37 1.70
CA ALA A 213 14.54 27.66 2.39
C ALA A 213 13.87 28.81 1.62
N ALA A 214 13.84 28.75 0.29
CA ALA A 214 13.17 29.76 -0.54
C ALA A 214 11.64 29.60 -0.54
N LEU A 215 11.14 28.38 -0.41
CA LEU A 215 9.70 28.08 -0.32
C LEU A 215 9.08 28.45 1.03
N GLN A 216 9.90 28.55 2.10
CA GLN A 216 9.45 28.89 3.44
C GLN A 216 9.37 30.40 3.69
N ARG A 217 9.76 31.24 2.73
CA ARG A 217 9.66 32.71 2.76
C ARG A 217 8.40 33.22 2.09
#